data_80b151e4ca969a2180515071333a8e6f
#
_entry.id   80b151e4ca969a2180515071333a8e6f
#
_cell.length_a   1.000
_cell.length_b   1.000
_cell.length_c   1.000
_cell.angle_alpha   90.00
_cell.angle_beta   90.00
_cell.angle_gamma   90.00
#
_symmetry.space_group_name_H-M   'P 1'
#
loop_
_entity.id
_entity.type
_entity.pdbx_description
1 polymer ?
#
loop_
_entity_poly.entity_id
_entity_poly.type
_entity_poly.pdbx_seq_one_letter_code
_entity_poly.pdbx_strand_id
1 'polypeptide(L)'
;MDAQALVVRNLTYESFVELGRAPSSDEVGHAADLPRDAVVAVWRELHRAHALVLNPAATEIRMANPFSAVPTAYRVQAGGRWWYGNCAWDAVGICAALHVDGRIETSCPDCGEPIALEVRNRRVDDERLLFHCLIPAAHWWDDISFT
;
A
#
# COMPACT_ATOMS: atom_id res chain seq x y z
N MET A 1 10.02 5.59 17.02
CA MET A 1 8.58 5.16 17.09
C MET A 1 8.35 4.68 18.52
N ASP A 2 7.44 5.29 19.24
CA ASP A 2 7.05 4.84 20.59
C ASP A 2 6.07 3.65 20.53
N ALA A 3 5.69 3.12 21.70
CA ALA A 3 4.80 1.95 21.77
C ALA A 3 3.40 2.24 21.20
N GLN A 4 2.85 3.44 21.43
CA GLN A 4 1.54 3.83 20.90
C GLN A 4 1.55 3.95 19.39
N ALA A 5 2.59 4.57 18.82
CA ALA A 5 2.74 4.67 17.37
C ALA A 5 2.87 3.29 16.70
N LEU A 6 3.52 2.34 17.36
CA LEU A 6 3.61 0.97 16.87
C LEU A 6 2.25 0.27 16.88
N VAL A 7 1.46 0.43 17.94
CA VAL A 7 0.10 -0.13 18.05
C VAL A 7 -0.80 0.44 16.95
N VAL A 8 -0.85 1.78 16.82
CA VAL A 8 -1.68 2.43 15.79
C VAL A 8 -1.24 2.01 14.38
N ARG A 9 0.08 1.93 14.12
CA ARG A 9 0.59 1.43 12.84
C ARG A 9 0.10 0.01 12.55
N ASN A 10 0.27 -0.91 13.48
CA ASN A 10 -0.11 -2.31 13.28
C ASN A 10 -1.62 -2.44 13.05
N LEU A 11 -2.44 -1.80 13.88
CA LEU A 11 -3.90 -1.78 13.71
C LEU A 11 -4.32 -1.15 12.37
N THR A 12 -3.60 -0.14 11.87
CA THR A 12 -3.85 0.42 10.55
C THR A 12 -3.68 -0.64 9.45
N TYR A 13 -2.60 -1.42 9.48
CA TYR A 13 -2.35 -2.47 8.51
C TYR A 13 -3.30 -3.66 8.67
N GLU A 14 -3.56 -4.10 9.89
CA GLU A 14 -4.52 -5.17 10.20
C GLU A 14 -5.91 -4.80 9.68
N SER A 15 -6.40 -3.59 10.00
CA SER A 15 -7.68 -3.09 9.51
C SER A 15 -7.70 -2.96 7.98
N PHE A 16 -6.60 -2.56 7.36
CA PHE A 16 -6.51 -2.50 5.90
C PHE A 16 -6.77 -3.88 5.29
N VAL A 17 -6.13 -4.91 5.83
CA VAL A 17 -6.29 -6.30 5.37
C VAL A 17 -7.68 -6.84 5.69
N GLU A 18 -8.21 -6.61 6.87
CA GLU A 18 -9.53 -7.10 7.29
C GLU A 18 -10.67 -6.46 6.48
N LEU A 19 -10.61 -5.14 6.28
CA LEU A 19 -11.65 -4.39 5.56
C LEU A 19 -11.54 -4.54 4.03
N GLY A 20 -10.36 -4.86 3.50
CA GLY A 20 -10.07 -4.85 2.06
C GLY A 20 -10.00 -3.44 1.47
N ARG A 21 -9.81 -2.43 2.30
CA ARG A 21 -9.66 -1.01 1.97
C ARG A 21 -8.91 -0.27 3.08
N ALA A 22 -8.50 0.96 2.81
CA ALA A 22 -7.94 1.80 3.87
C ALA A 22 -8.94 2.00 5.00
N PRO A 23 -8.53 1.83 6.26
CA PRO A 23 -9.36 2.20 7.40
C PRO A 23 -9.44 3.73 7.52
N SER A 24 -10.54 4.22 8.06
CA SER A 24 -10.64 5.60 8.53
C SER A 24 -9.93 5.78 9.88
N SER A 25 -9.61 7.03 10.21
CA SER A 25 -9.05 7.36 11.52
C SER A 25 -9.97 7.01 12.69
N ASP A 26 -11.30 7.03 12.47
CA ASP A 26 -12.28 6.61 13.47
C ASP A 26 -12.26 5.09 13.68
N GLU A 27 -12.15 4.29 12.61
CA GLU A 27 -12.08 2.83 12.70
C GLU A 27 -10.83 2.38 13.45
N VAL A 28 -9.66 2.97 13.14
CA VAL A 28 -8.42 2.68 13.87
C VAL A 28 -8.49 3.19 15.32
N GLY A 29 -9.12 4.34 15.54
CA GLY A 29 -9.34 4.89 16.88
C GLY A 29 -10.17 3.96 17.75
N HIS A 30 -11.24 3.40 17.19
CA HIS A 30 -12.07 2.41 17.88
C HIS A 30 -11.28 1.15 18.22
N ALA A 31 -10.48 0.63 17.29
CA ALA A 31 -9.66 -0.56 17.52
C ALA A 31 -8.52 -0.32 18.53
N ALA A 32 -7.99 0.90 18.62
CA ALA A 32 -6.89 1.27 19.51
C ALA A 32 -7.35 1.81 20.87
N ASP A 33 -8.64 2.00 21.09
CA ASP A 33 -9.22 2.72 22.24
C ASP A 33 -8.63 4.14 22.37
N LEU A 34 -8.56 4.85 21.23
CA LEU A 34 -8.01 6.19 21.11
C LEU A 34 -9.01 7.13 20.42
N PRO A 35 -9.03 8.42 20.79
CA PRO A 35 -9.80 9.39 20.04
C PRO A 35 -9.19 9.59 18.64
N ARG A 36 -10.04 9.89 17.66
CA ARG A 36 -9.66 10.13 16.25
C ARG A 36 -8.43 11.05 16.13
N ASP A 37 -8.41 12.17 16.85
CA ASP A 37 -7.34 13.15 16.75
C ASP A 37 -5.98 12.60 17.21
N ALA A 38 -5.97 11.67 18.18
CA ALA A 38 -4.75 10.97 18.59
C ALA A 38 -4.24 10.04 17.48
N VAL A 39 -5.12 9.31 16.80
CA VAL A 39 -4.75 8.48 15.64
C VAL A 39 -4.17 9.34 14.52
N VAL A 40 -4.84 10.44 14.18
CA VAL A 40 -4.36 11.37 13.14
C VAL A 40 -3.00 11.97 13.51
N ALA A 41 -2.76 12.29 14.78
CA ALA A 41 -1.46 12.77 15.24
C ALA A 41 -0.37 11.73 15.02
N VAL A 42 -0.63 10.46 15.39
CA VAL A 42 0.30 9.35 15.14
C VAL A 42 0.52 9.12 13.65
N TRP A 43 -0.53 9.13 12.83
CA TRP A 43 -0.39 8.98 11.39
C TRP A 43 0.48 10.08 10.76
N ARG A 44 0.39 11.32 11.25
CA ARG A 44 1.27 12.43 10.81
C ARG A 44 2.73 12.19 11.20
N GLU A 45 2.99 11.58 12.35
CA GLU A 45 4.35 11.17 12.73
C GLU A 45 4.86 10.04 11.84
N LEU A 46 4.04 9.03 11.58
CA LEU A 46 4.37 7.93 10.67
C LEU A 46 4.63 8.44 9.24
N HIS A 47 3.84 9.41 8.77
CA HIS A 47 4.05 10.05 7.47
C HIS A 47 5.40 10.77 7.40
N ARG A 48 5.74 11.58 8.42
CA ARG A 48 7.05 12.25 8.50
C ARG A 48 8.22 11.26 8.61
N ALA A 49 7.97 10.09 9.18
CA ALA A 49 8.95 9.00 9.29
C ALA A 49 8.97 8.08 8.05
N HIS A 50 8.25 8.42 6.98
CA HIS A 50 8.16 7.66 5.74
C HIS A 50 7.58 6.24 5.89
N ALA A 51 6.78 6.00 6.94
CA ALA A 51 6.18 4.70 7.20
C ALA A 51 4.82 4.50 6.51
N LEU A 52 4.14 5.60 6.15
CA LEU A 52 2.91 5.64 5.37
C LEU A 52 2.75 7.03 4.71
N VAL A 53 1.80 7.16 3.79
CA VAL A 53 1.50 8.44 3.14
C VAL A 53 0.07 8.85 3.44
N LEU A 54 -0.12 10.10 3.83
CA LEU A 54 -1.45 10.68 4.06
C LEU A 54 -1.95 11.43 2.82
N ASN A 55 -3.26 11.68 2.80
CA ASN A 55 -3.89 12.57 1.84
C ASN A 55 -3.40 14.03 2.03
N PRO A 56 -3.66 14.94 1.10
CA PRO A 56 -3.21 16.33 1.21
C PRO A 56 -3.70 17.07 2.47
N ALA A 57 -4.85 16.66 3.03
CA ALA A 57 -5.38 17.20 4.28
C ALA A 57 -4.66 16.64 5.52
N ALA A 58 -3.81 15.63 5.37
CA ALA A 58 -3.10 14.92 6.42
C ALA A 58 -4.03 14.37 7.51
N THR A 59 -5.16 13.81 7.11
CA THR A 59 -6.21 13.26 7.99
C THR A 59 -6.52 11.80 7.74
N GLU A 60 -6.27 11.31 6.51
CA GLU A 60 -6.58 9.93 6.10
C GLU A 60 -5.43 9.32 5.31
N ILE A 61 -5.37 8.00 5.30
CA ILE A 61 -4.34 7.22 4.58
C ILE A 61 -4.51 7.41 3.06
N ARG A 62 -3.41 7.69 2.38
CA ARG A 62 -3.28 7.64 0.92
C ARG A 62 -2.58 6.36 0.47
N MET A 63 -1.48 6.00 1.16
CA MET A 63 -0.72 4.79 0.92
C MET A 63 -0.26 4.19 2.25
N ALA A 64 -0.43 2.89 2.39
CA ALA A 64 0.20 2.09 3.45
C ALA A 64 0.90 0.92 2.74
N ASN A 65 2.14 1.17 2.29
CA ASN A 65 2.85 0.25 1.40
C ASN A 65 2.81 -1.19 1.91
N PRO A 66 2.43 -2.17 1.06
CA PRO A 66 2.26 -2.06 -0.39
C PRO A 66 0.84 -1.65 -0.87
N PHE A 67 -0.10 -1.33 0.03
CA PHE A 67 -1.49 -1.04 -0.31
C PHE A 67 -1.70 0.43 -0.67
N SER A 68 -2.44 0.68 -1.75
CA SER A 68 -2.98 1.99 -2.10
C SER A 68 -4.40 2.15 -1.56
N ALA A 69 -4.69 3.29 -0.94
CA ALA A 69 -6.04 3.66 -0.50
C ALA A 69 -6.94 4.14 -1.65
N VAL A 70 -6.36 4.35 -2.82
CA VAL A 70 -7.06 4.83 -4.01
C VAL A 70 -6.82 3.88 -5.19
N PRO A 71 -7.74 3.84 -6.16
CA PRO A 71 -7.53 3.09 -7.39
C PRO A 71 -6.26 3.53 -8.12
N THR A 72 -5.50 2.55 -8.62
CA THR A 72 -4.32 2.73 -9.45
C THR A 72 -4.39 1.80 -10.67
N ALA A 73 -3.42 1.90 -11.55
CA ALA A 73 -3.29 0.97 -12.67
C ALA A 73 -2.91 -0.47 -12.25
N TYR A 74 -2.50 -0.66 -11.00
CA TYR A 74 -2.01 -1.95 -10.51
C TYR A 74 -3.07 -2.63 -9.64
N ARG A 75 -3.89 -3.48 -10.25
CA ARG A 75 -4.90 -4.28 -9.53
C ARG A 75 -4.34 -5.64 -9.17
N VAL A 76 -4.57 -6.06 -7.94
CA VAL A 76 -4.05 -7.32 -7.40
C VAL A 76 -5.18 -8.13 -6.80
N GLN A 77 -5.40 -9.33 -7.33
CA GLN A 77 -6.27 -10.33 -6.72
C GLN A 77 -5.43 -11.23 -5.82
N ALA A 78 -5.63 -11.15 -4.52
CA ALA A 78 -4.90 -11.93 -3.53
C ALA A 78 -5.76 -12.17 -2.28
N GLY A 79 -5.68 -13.36 -1.67
CA GLY A 79 -6.46 -13.70 -0.48
C GLY A 79 -7.98 -13.63 -0.67
N GLY A 80 -8.47 -13.89 -1.88
CA GLY A 80 -9.90 -13.82 -2.23
C GLY A 80 -10.47 -12.40 -2.38
N ARG A 81 -9.63 -11.38 -2.41
CA ARG A 81 -10.00 -9.96 -2.52
C ARG A 81 -9.22 -9.25 -3.62
N TRP A 82 -9.68 -8.05 -3.97
CA TRP A 82 -8.98 -7.12 -4.85
C TRP A 82 -8.34 -6.00 -4.05
N TRP A 83 -7.12 -5.66 -4.46
CA TRP A 83 -6.29 -4.62 -3.89
C TRP A 83 -5.77 -3.69 -4.98
N TYR A 84 -5.27 -2.52 -4.59
CA TYR A 84 -4.49 -1.66 -5.46
C TYR A 84 -3.07 -1.53 -4.89
N GLY A 85 -2.05 -1.80 -5.71
CA GLY A 85 -0.66 -1.44 -5.41
C GLY A 85 -0.39 0.01 -5.82
N ASN A 86 0.56 0.69 -5.16
CA ASN A 86 0.90 2.05 -5.56
C ASN A 86 1.72 2.06 -6.87
N CYS A 87 2.53 1.02 -7.06
CA CYS A 87 3.33 0.78 -8.27
C CYS A 87 3.47 -0.72 -8.55
N ALA A 88 4.23 -1.09 -9.59
CA ALA A 88 4.46 -2.50 -9.93
C ALA A 88 5.18 -3.27 -8.81
N TRP A 89 6.11 -2.63 -8.09
CA TRP A 89 6.78 -3.22 -6.94
C TRP A 89 5.81 -3.54 -5.81
N ASP A 90 4.93 -2.60 -5.49
CA ASP A 90 3.90 -2.78 -4.47
C ASP A 90 2.88 -3.85 -4.87
N ALA A 91 2.55 -3.96 -6.16
CA ALA A 91 1.63 -4.98 -6.63
C ALA A 91 2.14 -6.40 -6.31
N VAL A 92 3.42 -6.68 -6.56
CA VAL A 92 4.06 -7.94 -6.14
C VAL A 92 4.17 -8.00 -4.61
N GLY A 93 4.46 -6.87 -3.98
CA GLY A 93 4.57 -6.72 -2.54
C GLY A 93 3.30 -7.10 -1.77
N ILE A 94 2.10 -6.88 -2.34
CA ILE A 94 0.82 -7.29 -1.72
C ILE A 94 0.77 -8.81 -1.54
N CYS A 95 1.12 -9.59 -2.57
CA CYS A 95 1.14 -11.06 -2.46
C CYS A 95 2.16 -11.52 -1.41
N ALA A 96 3.31 -10.86 -1.35
CA ALA A 96 4.35 -11.15 -0.36
C ALA A 96 3.90 -10.79 1.07
N ALA A 97 3.27 -9.65 1.27
CA ALA A 97 2.79 -9.19 2.58
C ALA A 97 1.65 -10.07 3.12
N LEU A 98 0.76 -10.54 2.24
CA LEU A 98 -0.35 -11.42 2.60
C LEU A 98 0.07 -12.90 2.69
N HIS A 99 1.28 -13.26 2.24
CA HIS A 99 1.79 -14.64 2.16
C HIS A 99 0.90 -15.58 1.33
N VAL A 100 0.31 -15.07 0.24
CA VAL A 100 -0.58 -15.81 -0.65
C VAL A 100 -0.19 -15.67 -2.11
N ASP A 101 -0.62 -16.63 -2.91
CA ASP A 101 -0.57 -16.52 -4.36
C ASP A 101 -1.58 -15.46 -4.84
N GLY A 102 -1.33 -14.86 -5.99
CA GLY A 102 -2.20 -13.81 -6.52
C GLY A 102 -2.02 -13.57 -8.01
N ARG A 103 -2.89 -12.73 -8.54
CA ARG A 103 -2.88 -12.27 -9.92
C ARG A 103 -2.82 -10.75 -9.96
N ILE A 104 -1.91 -10.21 -10.73
CA ILE A 104 -1.72 -8.77 -10.95
C ILE A 104 -2.21 -8.44 -12.35
N GLU A 105 -3.08 -7.43 -12.44
CA GLU A 105 -3.57 -6.87 -13.70
C GLU A 105 -3.12 -5.41 -13.81
N THR A 106 -2.47 -5.08 -14.91
CA THR A 106 -1.98 -3.73 -15.21
C THR A 106 -1.86 -3.53 -16.72
N SER A 107 -1.26 -2.44 -17.15
CA SER A 107 -0.89 -2.19 -18.54
C SER A 107 0.52 -1.60 -18.62
N CYS A 108 1.19 -1.82 -19.73
CA CYS A 108 2.46 -1.18 -19.99
C CYS A 108 2.27 0.35 -20.05
N PRO A 109 3.01 1.14 -19.25
CA PRO A 109 2.86 2.59 -19.27
C PRO A 109 3.37 3.24 -20.57
N ASP A 110 4.17 2.54 -21.37
CA ASP A 110 4.71 3.02 -22.63
C ASP A 110 3.74 2.78 -23.79
N CYS A 111 3.31 1.52 -24.02
CA CYS A 111 2.50 1.16 -25.18
C CYS A 111 1.02 0.82 -24.85
N GLY A 112 0.64 0.78 -23.59
CA GLY A 112 -0.72 0.49 -23.15
C GLY A 112 -1.12 -0.99 -23.26
N GLU A 113 -0.20 -1.89 -23.64
CA GLU A 113 -0.49 -3.32 -23.75
C GLU A 113 -0.94 -3.88 -22.39
N PRO A 114 -2.07 -4.63 -22.34
CA PRO A 114 -2.50 -5.27 -21.10
C PRO A 114 -1.49 -6.30 -20.61
N ILE A 115 -1.19 -6.26 -19.32
CA ILE A 115 -0.27 -7.17 -18.64
C ILE A 115 -1.03 -7.90 -17.54
N ALA A 116 -0.95 -9.21 -17.53
CA ALA A 116 -1.42 -10.06 -16.44
C ALA A 116 -0.27 -10.94 -15.95
N LEU A 117 0.01 -10.88 -14.66
CA LEU A 117 1.05 -11.66 -14.00
C LEU A 117 0.44 -12.56 -12.94
N GLU A 118 0.90 -13.79 -12.87
CA GLU A 118 0.61 -14.69 -11.76
C GLU A 118 1.79 -14.67 -10.76
N VAL A 119 1.47 -14.53 -9.49
CA VAL A 119 2.41 -14.76 -8.40
C VAL A 119 2.09 -16.09 -7.78
N ARG A 120 2.98 -17.07 -7.92
CA ARG A 120 2.81 -18.42 -7.41
C ARG A 120 4.05 -18.87 -6.64
N ASN A 121 3.83 -19.42 -5.46
CA ASN A 121 4.93 -19.89 -4.61
C ASN A 121 6.03 -18.82 -4.45
N ARG A 122 5.63 -17.55 -4.26
CA ARG A 122 6.52 -16.39 -4.07
C ARG A 122 7.38 -16.06 -5.29
N ARG A 123 6.96 -16.45 -6.48
CA ARG A 123 7.62 -16.16 -7.77
C ARG A 123 6.62 -15.56 -8.73
N VAL A 124 7.10 -14.66 -9.57
CA VAL A 124 6.36 -14.15 -10.73
C VAL A 124 6.59 -15.09 -11.91
N ASP A 125 5.57 -15.36 -12.69
CA ASP A 125 5.58 -16.36 -13.77
C ASP A 125 6.18 -15.86 -15.09
N ASP A 126 6.38 -14.56 -15.29
CA ASP A 126 6.96 -14.00 -16.51
C ASP A 126 8.27 -13.25 -16.24
N GLU A 127 9.38 -13.89 -16.57
CA GLU A 127 10.72 -13.33 -16.42
C GLU A 127 11.12 -12.36 -17.54
N ARG A 128 10.28 -12.15 -18.56
CA ARG A 128 10.53 -11.23 -19.68
C ARG A 128 10.15 -9.79 -19.35
N LEU A 129 9.30 -9.61 -18.36
CA LEU A 129 8.86 -8.29 -17.92
C LEU A 129 9.95 -7.60 -17.11
N LEU A 130 10.13 -6.32 -17.38
CA LEU A 130 11.07 -5.48 -16.67
C LEU A 130 10.33 -4.47 -15.80
N PHE A 131 10.73 -4.37 -14.56
CA PHE A 131 10.34 -3.26 -13.71
C PHE A 131 11.22 -2.06 -14.02
N HIS A 132 10.64 -1.03 -14.62
CA HIS A 132 11.36 0.20 -14.93
C HIS A 132 11.13 1.24 -13.83
N CYS A 133 12.20 1.60 -13.12
CA CYS A 133 12.21 2.62 -12.09
C CYS A 133 12.82 3.90 -12.65
N LEU A 134 11.99 4.91 -12.92
CA LEU A 134 12.45 6.19 -13.49
C LEU A 134 13.28 7.01 -12.51
N ILE A 135 12.97 6.92 -11.23
CA ILE A 135 13.60 7.70 -10.17
C ILE A 135 14.30 6.76 -9.21
N PRO A 136 15.59 6.98 -8.89
CA PRO A 136 16.29 6.18 -7.89
C PRO A 136 15.56 6.16 -6.56
N ALA A 137 15.53 5.01 -5.88
CA ALA A 137 14.79 4.82 -4.63
C ALA A 137 15.14 5.85 -3.53
N ALA A 138 16.37 6.37 -3.53
CA ALA A 138 16.81 7.42 -2.61
C ALA A 138 16.01 8.74 -2.74
N HIS A 139 15.33 8.94 -3.88
CA HIS A 139 14.57 10.15 -4.20
C HIS A 139 13.05 9.92 -4.28
N TRP A 140 12.55 8.72 -3.95
CA TRP A 140 11.11 8.45 -4.03
C TRP A 140 10.28 9.35 -3.12
N TRP A 141 10.83 9.74 -1.98
CA TRP A 141 10.13 10.59 -1.03
C TRP A 141 10.20 12.09 -1.33
N ASP A 142 10.93 12.49 -2.37
CA ASP A 142 10.91 13.89 -2.85
C ASP A 142 9.54 14.21 -3.45
N ASP A 143 8.90 13.24 -4.13
CA ASP A 143 7.48 13.25 -4.53
C ASP A 143 6.93 11.82 -4.59
N ILE A 144 6.56 11.27 -3.45
CA ILE A 144 6.09 9.88 -3.34
C ILE A 144 4.77 9.62 -4.06
N SER A 145 4.03 10.65 -4.43
CA SER A 145 2.78 10.50 -5.19
C SER A 145 3.03 10.36 -6.69
N PHE A 146 4.18 10.80 -7.17
CA PHE A 146 4.62 10.70 -8.57
C PHE A 146 5.42 9.42 -8.82
N THR A 147 6.23 8.99 -7.87
CA THR A 147 7.10 7.81 -7.96
C THR A 147 6.39 6.56 -7.54
#